data_3beb4ec5ec63a6091297be156401a28b
#
_entry.id   3beb4ec5ec63a6091297be156401a28b
#
_cell.length_a   1.000
_cell.length_b   1.000
_cell.length_c   1.000
_cell.angle_alpha   90.00
_cell.angle_beta   90.00
_cell.angle_gamma   90.00
#
_symmetry.space_group_name_H-M   'P 1'
#
loop_
_entity.id
_entity.type
_entity.pdbx_description
1 polymer ?
#
loop_
_entity_poly.entity_id
_entity_poly.type
_entity_poly.pdbx_seq_one_letter_code
_entity_poly.pdbx_strand_id
1 'polypeptide(L)'
;HQPNQQVYARICKALGAEPPVNYVYELFLDQNGEKISKTKGNGISVEQWLSYAAPESLSLYNFQKPRTAKKLYFDVIPKAVDEYLTYVDSYHTQNVAEQIENPAWHIHAGNPPKDLTPISFALLTNLVSASNAETKELLWAFIGKYAPGTTPQTHPFLDKLTDYAIAYFNDFVKPTKQFRAATDEERAAFEDLIKRLDALPADITDGEAIQNEVYAVGKDHGFEPLRDWFKALYEVLFGVESGPRFGQFAAIFGVRETSALLKRGLAGELLKAA
;
A
#
# COMPACT_ATOMS: atom_id res chain seq x y z
N HIS A 1 -31.32 -4.05 -14.28
CA HIS A 1 -32.41 -3.10 -13.99
C HIS A 1 -32.42 -1.88 -14.92
N GLN A 2 -31.26 -1.46 -15.47
CA GLN A 2 -31.15 -0.29 -16.36
C GLN A 2 -32.11 -0.28 -17.54
N PRO A 3 -32.28 -1.38 -18.31
CA PRO A 3 -33.21 -1.41 -19.46
C PRO A 3 -34.65 -1.14 -19.09
N ASN A 4 -35.04 -1.42 -17.84
CA ASN A 4 -36.42 -1.36 -17.37
C ASN A 4 -36.73 -0.05 -16.60
N GLN A 5 -35.84 0.90 -16.47
CA GLN A 5 -36.07 2.13 -15.72
C GLN A 5 -37.28 2.93 -16.21
N GLN A 6 -37.46 3.03 -17.54
CA GLN A 6 -38.60 3.72 -18.11
C GLN A 6 -39.92 3.01 -17.78
N VAL A 7 -39.93 1.67 -17.76
CA VAL A 7 -41.10 0.88 -17.37
C VAL A 7 -41.46 1.10 -15.91
N TYR A 8 -40.45 1.08 -15.02
CA TYR A 8 -40.65 1.36 -13.59
C TYR A 8 -41.18 2.77 -13.35
N ALA A 9 -40.64 3.78 -14.06
CA ALA A 9 -41.14 5.14 -13.97
C ALA A 9 -42.62 5.27 -14.41
N ARG A 10 -43.03 4.56 -15.47
CA ARG A 10 -44.44 4.52 -15.92
C ARG A 10 -45.33 3.85 -14.89
N ILE A 11 -44.88 2.76 -14.28
CA ILE A 11 -45.64 2.06 -13.22
C ILE A 11 -45.83 3.00 -12.01
N CYS A 12 -44.76 3.66 -11.55
CA CYS A 12 -44.83 4.63 -10.43
C CYS A 12 -45.87 5.73 -10.73
N LYS A 13 -45.82 6.32 -11.92
CA LYS A 13 -46.78 7.37 -12.32
C LYS A 13 -48.23 6.86 -12.43
N ALA A 14 -48.43 5.65 -12.93
CA ALA A 14 -49.75 5.03 -12.99
C ALA A 14 -50.33 4.78 -11.59
N LEU A 15 -49.46 4.57 -10.58
CA LEU A 15 -49.84 4.40 -9.19
C LEU A 15 -49.93 5.74 -8.42
N GLY A 16 -49.76 6.88 -9.10
CA GLY A 16 -49.85 8.20 -8.50
C GLY A 16 -48.58 8.60 -7.68
N ALA A 17 -47.44 7.92 -7.90
CA ALA A 17 -46.19 8.19 -7.20
C ALA A 17 -45.13 8.75 -8.13
N GLU A 18 -44.24 9.58 -7.59
CA GLU A 18 -43.03 10.02 -8.32
C GLU A 18 -42.01 8.88 -8.41
N PRO A 19 -41.38 8.68 -9.59
CA PRO A 19 -40.34 7.69 -9.74
C PRO A 19 -39.11 7.99 -8.87
N PRO A 20 -38.47 6.95 -8.30
CA PRO A 20 -37.22 7.16 -7.54
C PRO A 20 -36.11 7.68 -8.44
N VAL A 21 -35.22 8.49 -7.87
CA VAL A 21 -33.97 8.89 -8.52
C VAL A 21 -33.06 7.67 -8.58
N ASN A 22 -32.64 7.31 -9.80
CA ASN A 22 -31.80 6.15 -10.05
C ASN A 22 -30.34 6.57 -10.24
N TYR A 23 -29.43 5.89 -9.56
CA TYR A 23 -28.00 6.00 -9.75
C TYR A 23 -27.47 4.69 -10.33
N VAL A 24 -26.73 4.79 -11.43
CA VAL A 24 -26.19 3.63 -12.13
C VAL A 24 -24.71 3.50 -11.83
N TYR A 25 -24.29 2.33 -11.41
CA TYR A 25 -22.88 1.97 -11.21
C TYR A 25 -22.55 0.69 -11.98
N GLU A 26 -21.27 0.53 -12.31
CA GLU A 26 -20.77 -0.62 -13.05
C GLU A 26 -20.50 -1.84 -12.16
N LEU A 27 -20.25 -2.96 -12.81
CA LEU A 27 -19.99 -4.23 -12.15
C LEU A 27 -18.58 -4.26 -11.53
N PHE A 28 -18.45 -5.07 -10.49
CA PHE A 28 -17.15 -5.51 -10.02
C PHE A 28 -16.70 -6.75 -10.79
N LEU A 29 -15.41 -6.77 -11.12
CA LEU A 29 -14.73 -7.84 -11.84
C LEU A 29 -13.70 -8.50 -10.94
N ASP A 30 -13.43 -9.77 -11.17
CA ASP A 30 -12.33 -10.47 -10.52
C ASP A 30 -10.95 -10.09 -11.12
N GLN A 31 -9.89 -10.72 -10.67
CA GLN A 31 -8.54 -10.48 -11.18
C GLN A 31 -8.39 -10.74 -12.68
N ASN A 32 -9.19 -11.67 -13.25
CA ASN A 32 -9.17 -12.04 -14.66
C ASN A 32 -10.06 -11.12 -15.53
N GLY A 33 -10.81 -10.21 -14.92
CA GLY A 33 -11.77 -9.34 -15.61
C GLY A 33 -13.13 -9.99 -15.83
N GLU A 34 -13.43 -11.11 -15.16
CA GLU A 34 -14.74 -11.73 -15.18
C GLU A 34 -15.66 -11.12 -14.11
N LYS A 35 -16.96 -11.11 -14.40
CA LYS A 35 -17.97 -10.64 -13.44
C LYS A 35 -17.91 -11.45 -12.15
N ILE A 36 -17.82 -10.75 -11.01
CA ILE A 36 -17.92 -11.36 -9.68
C ILE A 36 -19.30 -11.99 -9.48
N SER A 37 -19.33 -13.22 -9.00
CA SER A 37 -20.53 -13.97 -8.71
C SER A 37 -20.38 -14.76 -7.42
N LYS A 38 -21.40 -14.68 -6.54
CA LYS A 38 -21.44 -15.48 -5.31
C LYS A 38 -21.37 -16.99 -5.59
N THR A 39 -21.99 -17.44 -6.67
CA THR A 39 -21.98 -18.86 -7.06
C THR A 39 -20.60 -19.33 -7.53
N LYS A 40 -19.84 -18.45 -8.20
CA LYS A 40 -18.47 -18.76 -8.64
C LYS A 40 -17.46 -18.63 -7.50
N GLY A 41 -17.77 -17.85 -6.46
CA GLY A 41 -16.83 -17.56 -5.36
C GLY A 41 -15.57 -16.78 -5.78
N ASN A 42 -15.64 -16.06 -6.92
CA ASN A 42 -14.49 -15.39 -7.54
C ASN A 42 -14.32 -13.91 -7.13
N GLY A 43 -14.97 -13.48 -6.06
CA GLY A 43 -14.85 -12.13 -5.52
C GLY A 43 -14.52 -12.15 -4.05
N ILE A 44 -14.21 -10.98 -3.48
CA ILE A 44 -14.04 -10.80 -2.04
C ILE A 44 -15.31 -10.23 -1.42
N SER A 45 -15.65 -10.69 -0.22
CA SER A 45 -16.76 -10.14 0.56
C SER A 45 -16.32 -8.87 1.32
N VAL A 46 -17.31 -8.12 1.85
CA VAL A 46 -17.03 -6.97 2.72
C VAL A 46 -16.26 -7.41 3.97
N GLU A 47 -16.65 -8.53 4.58
CA GLU A 47 -16.00 -9.09 5.77
C GLU A 47 -14.54 -9.46 5.47
N GLN A 48 -14.27 -10.05 4.31
CA GLN A 48 -12.90 -10.36 3.89
C GLN A 48 -12.06 -9.09 3.68
N TRP A 49 -12.64 -8.03 3.08
CA TRP A 49 -11.95 -6.75 2.99
C TRP A 49 -11.60 -6.19 4.37
N LEU A 50 -12.57 -6.18 5.28
CA LEU A 50 -12.41 -5.64 6.64
C LEU A 50 -11.43 -6.42 7.51
N SER A 51 -11.04 -7.62 7.11
CA SER A 51 -9.96 -8.36 7.76
C SER A 51 -8.57 -7.76 7.48
N TYR A 52 -8.43 -6.97 6.40
CA TYR A 52 -7.13 -6.45 5.95
C TYR A 52 -7.10 -4.94 5.76
N ALA A 53 -8.22 -4.25 5.90
CA ALA A 53 -8.30 -2.81 5.70
C ALA A 53 -9.48 -2.17 6.41
N ALA A 54 -9.37 -0.88 6.71
CA ALA A 54 -10.44 -0.07 7.30
C ALA A 54 -11.59 0.12 6.30
N PRO A 55 -12.84 0.24 6.79
CA PRO A 55 -14.04 0.38 5.94
C PRO A 55 -14.01 1.64 5.06
N GLU A 56 -13.32 2.69 5.49
CA GLU A 56 -13.18 3.93 4.73
C GLU A 56 -12.44 3.71 3.40
N SER A 57 -11.45 2.83 3.37
CA SER A 57 -10.74 2.48 2.14
C SER A 57 -11.66 1.79 1.12
N LEU A 58 -12.56 0.91 1.57
CA LEU A 58 -13.58 0.29 0.73
C LEU A 58 -14.63 1.31 0.27
N SER A 59 -15.03 2.20 1.16
CA SER A 59 -15.99 3.27 0.84
C SER A 59 -15.45 4.18 -0.26
N LEU A 60 -14.17 4.62 -0.14
CA LEU A 60 -13.50 5.40 -1.16
C LEU A 60 -13.37 4.63 -2.47
N TYR A 61 -12.93 3.38 -2.40
CA TYR A 61 -12.79 2.52 -3.57
C TYR A 61 -14.10 2.37 -4.34
N ASN A 62 -15.23 2.22 -3.64
CA ASN A 62 -16.56 2.15 -4.24
C ASN A 62 -17.02 3.49 -4.81
N PHE A 63 -16.76 4.58 -4.12
CA PHE A 63 -17.18 5.93 -4.50
C PHE A 63 -16.49 6.43 -5.77
N GLN A 64 -15.20 6.14 -5.94
CA GLN A 64 -14.44 6.59 -7.10
C GLN A 64 -14.95 5.95 -8.40
N LYS A 65 -15.04 6.76 -9.49
CA LYS A 65 -15.36 6.30 -10.86
C LYS A 65 -16.48 5.25 -10.92
N PRO A 66 -17.66 5.53 -10.38
CA PRO A 66 -18.73 4.51 -10.23
C PRO A 66 -19.25 3.96 -11.54
N ARG A 67 -19.04 4.68 -12.67
CA ARG A 67 -19.46 4.27 -14.02
C ARG A 67 -18.38 3.47 -14.76
N THR A 68 -17.32 3.05 -14.08
CA THR A 68 -16.23 2.26 -14.65
C THR A 68 -16.18 0.92 -13.92
N ALA A 69 -16.16 -0.18 -14.66
CA ALA A 69 -15.98 -1.50 -14.09
C ALA A 69 -14.65 -1.59 -13.32
N LYS A 70 -14.68 -2.11 -12.12
CA LYS A 70 -13.51 -2.20 -11.22
C LYS A 70 -13.20 -3.64 -10.88
N LYS A 71 -11.92 -3.95 -10.82
CA LYS A 71 -11.46 -5.24 -10.34
C LYS A 71 -11.46 -5.25 -8.80
N LEU A 72 -12.11 -6.22 -8.18
CA LEU A 72 -12.22 -6.36 -6.72
C LEU A 72 -11.66 -7.72 -6.30
N TYR A 73 -10.41 -7.76 -5.88
CA TYR A 73 -9.66 -8.92 -5.42
C TYR A 73 -8.61 -8.47 -4.39
N PHE A 74 -7.95 -9.39 -3.69
CA PHE A 74 -7.12 -9.04 -2.53
C PHE A 74 -5.97 -8.08 -2.84
N ASP A 75 -5.31 -8.20 -4.00
CA ASP A 75 -4.15 -7.34 -4.33
C ASP A 75 -4.52 -5.86 -4.57
N VAL A 76 -5.81 -5.52 -4.69
CA VAL A 76 -6.22 -4.11 -4.78
C VAL A 76 -6.27 -3.42 -3.41
N ILE A 77 -6.32 -4.19 -2.31
CA ILE A 77 -6.49 -3.67 -0.94
C ILE A 77 -5.36 -2.71 -0.55
N PRO A 78 -4.07 -3.07 -0.67
CA PRO A 78 -2.99 -2.16 -0.28
C PRO A 78 -3.04 -0.83 -1.01
N LYS A 79 -3.30 -0.88 -2.31
CA LYS A 79 -3.41 0.33 -3.13
C LYS A 79 -4.63 1.17 -2.73
N ALA A 80 -5.78 0.55 -2.47
CA ALA A 80 -6.99 1.26 -2.05
C ALA A 80 -6.80 1.95 -0.69
N VAL A 81 -6.06 1.32 0.23
CA VAL A 81 -5.70 1.93 1.52
C VAL A 81 -4.80 3.13 1.31
N ASP A 82 -3.73 3.01 0.52
CA ASP A 82 -2.79 4.11 0.27
C ASP A 82 -3.44 5.26 -0.53
N GLU A 83 -4.34 4.95 -1.46
CA GLU A 83 -5.15 5.97 -2.14
C GLU A 83 -6.06 6.72 -1.15
N TYR A 84 -6.71 6.00 -0.22
CA TYR A 84 -7.52 6.63 0.82
C TYR A 84 -6.69 7.58 1.67
N LEU A 85 -5.53 7.16 2.15
CA LEU A 85 -4.62 8.00 2.94
C LEU A 85 -4.19 9.24 2.16
N THR A 86 -3.86 9.09 0.89
CA THR A 86 -3.46 10.20 0.01
C THR A 86 -4.59 11.24 -0.16
N TYR A 87 -5.84 10.79 -0.34
CA TYR A 87 -6.96 11.72 -0.47
C TYR A 87 -7.27 12.44 0.84
N VAL A 88 -7.17 11.76 1.98
CA VAL A 88 -7.35 12.39 3.30
C VAL A 88 -6.26 13.42 3.57
N ASP A 89 -4.99 13.09 3.29
CA ASP A 89 -3.87 13.99 3.49
C ASP A 89 -3.98 15.23 2.60
N SER A 90 -4.22 15.05 1.30
CA SER A 90 -4.38 16.14 0.35
C SER A 90 -5.55 17.07 0.69
N TYR A 91 -6.64 16.54 1.23
CA TYR A 91 -7.84 17.32 1.59
C TYR A 91 -7.51 18.52 2.48
N HIS A 92 -6.62 18.35 3.46
CA HIS A 92 -6.30 19.40 4.44
C HIS A 92 -5.41 20.52 3.89
N THR A 93 -4.84 20.35 2.72
CA THR A 93 -4.01 21.34 2.02
C THR A 93 -4.74 21.99 0.83
N GLN A 94 -5.90 21.47 0.46
CA GLN A 94 -6.72 21.91 -0.67
C GLN A 94 -7.57 23.15 -0.33
N ASN A 95 -7.89 23.96 -1.36
CA ASN A 95 -8.88 25.01 -1.25
C ASN A 95 -10.33 24.43 -1.23
N VAL A 96 -11.32 25.25 -0.87
CA VAL A 96 -12.72 24.80 -0.68
C VAL A 96 -13.31 24.12 -1.92
N ALA A 97 -13.01 24.59 -3.12
CA ALA A 97 -13.53 23.99 -4.35
C ALA A 97 -12.93 22.58 -4.58
N GLU A 98 -11.63 22.45 -4.39
CA GLU A 98 -10.93 21.17 -4.46
C GLU A 98 -11.36 20.19 -3.37
N GLN A 99 -11.64 20.71 -2.14
CA GLN A 99 -12.14 19.88 -1.04
C GLN A 99 -13.50 19.25 -1.36
N ILE A 100 -14.41 19.99 -1.99
CA ILE A 100 -15.73 19.47 -2.41
C ILE A 100 -15.59 18.39 -3.49
N GLU A 101 -14.59 18.49 -4.35
CA GLU A 101 -14.30 17.48 -5.40
C GLU A 101 -13.52 16.27 -4.85
N ASN A 102 -12.91 16.40 -3.66
CA ASN A 102 -12.14 15.32 -3.06
C ASN A 102 -13.05 14.19 -2.56
N PRO A 103 -12.85 12.94 -3.01
CA PRO A 103 -13.66 11.78 -2.56
C PRO A 103 -13.69 11.60 -1.04
N ALA A 104 -12.63 11.96 -0.31
CA ALA A 104 -12.59 11.85 1.15
C ALA A 104 -13.67 12.72 1.81
N TRP A 105 -13.96 13.92 1.27
CA TRP A 105 -15.04 14.77 1.77
C TRP A 105 -16.38 14.03 1.73
N HIS A 106 -16.68 13.34 0.65
CA HIS A 106 -17.96 12.65 0.45
C HIS A 106 -18.13 11.46 1.37
N ILE A 107 -17.12 10.59 1.50
CA ILE A 107 -17.22 9.39 2.35
C ILE A 107 -17.20 9.70 3.83
N HIS A 108 -16.72 10.90 4.23
CA HIS A 108 -16.71 11.38 5.60
C HIS A 108 -17.79 12.45 5.89
N ALA A 109 -18.79 12.60 5.01
CA ALA A 109 -19.87 13.56 5.16
C ALA A 109 -19.37 14.99 5.47
N GLY A 110 -18.33 15.45 4.81
CA GLY A 110 -17.75 16.78 4.94
C GLY A 110 -16.70 16.95 6.04
N ASN A 111 -16.38 15.91 6.78
CA ASN A 111 -15.44 15.98 7.92
C ASN A 111 -14.36 14.88 7.86
N PRO A 112 -13.45 14.88 6.86
CA PRO A 112 -12.34 13.94 6.83
C PRO A 112 -11.43 14.07 8.05
N PRO A 113 -10.93 12.95 8.60
CA PRO A 113 -10.02 12.95 9.74
C PRO A 113 -8.70 13.62 9.41
N LYS A 114 -7.99 14.09 10.45
CA LYS A 114 -6.63 14.63 10.35
C LYS A 114 -5.63 13.63 10.89
N ASP A 115 -4.39 13.75 10.41
CA ASP A 115 -3.21 13.08 10.98
C ASP A 115 -3.39 11.57 11.18
N LEU A 116 -3.92 10.89 10.16
CA LEU A 116 -4.18 9.44 10.25
C LEU A 116 -2.90 8.64 10.44
N THR A 117 -1.89 8.91 9.62
CA THR A 117 -0.62 8.17 9.66
C THR A 117 0.47 8.88 8.84
N PRO A 118 1.71 8.93 9.35
CA PRO A 118 2.87 9.38 8.59
C PRO A 118 3.44 8.29 7.67
N ILE A 119 2.85 7.09 7.64
CA ILE A 119 3.40 5.90 6.98
C ILE A 119 2.33 5.26 6.12
N SER A 120 2.68 4.91 4.86
CA SER A 120 1.78 4.20 3.95
C SER A 120 1.62 2.72 4.33
N PHE A 121 0.52 2.12 3.87
CA PHE A 121 0.26 0.70 4.09
C PHE A 121 1.30 -0.20 3.39
N ALA A 122 1.69 0.15 2.18
CA ALA A 122 2.75 -0.56 1.45
C ALA A 122 4.07 -0.53 2.23
N LEU A 123 4.39 0.58 2.88
CA LEU A 123 5.60 0.72 3.67
C LEU A 123 5.54 -0.11 4.96
N LEU A 124 4.39 -0.15 5.64
CA LEU A 124 4.18 -1.05 6.78
C LEU A 124 4.34 -2.51 6.40
N THR A 125 3.77 -2.94 5.28
CA THR A 125 3.90 -4.31 4.78
C THR A 125 5.37 -4.68 4.49
N ASN A 126 6.16 -3.74 3.96
CA ASN A 126 7.59 -3.96 3.77
C ASN A 126 8.37 -4.02 5.09
N LEU A 127 8.00 -3.21 6.08
CA LEU A 127 8.60 -3.30 7.42
C LEU A 127 8.34 -4.67 8.05
N VAL A 128 7.11 -5.18 7.95
CA VAL A 128 6.77 -6.54 8.39
C VAL A 128 7.67 -7.55 7.69
N SER A 129 7.82 -7.41 6.37
CA SER A 129 8.65 -8.31 5.55
C SER A 129 10.13 -8.31 5.94
N ALA A 130 10.72 -7.14 6.15
CA ALA A 130 12.15 -6.97 6.44
C ALA A 130 12.53 -7.36 7.86
N SER A 131 11.68 -6.98 8.81
CA SER A 131 11.93 -7.22 10.23
C SER A 131 11.50 -8.63 10.68
N ASN A 132 10.81 -9.37 9.80
CA ASN A 132 10.10 -10.60 10.18
C ASN A 132 9.20 -10.37 11.39
N ALA A 133 8.55 -9.17 11.43
CA ALA A 133 7.75 -8.73 12.56
C ALA A 133 6.44 -9.51 12.61
N GLU A 134 6.36 -10.46 13.52
CA GLU A 134 5.12 -11.18 13.81
C GLU A 134 4.25 -10.42 14.82
N THR A 135 4.77 -9.33 15.42
CA THR A 135 4.06 -8.54 16.44
C THR A 135 4.09 -7.04 16.17
N LYS A 136 3.06 -6.34 16.67
CA LYS A 136 2.94 -4.87 16.58
C LYS A 136 4.07 -4.14 17.30
N GLU A 137 4.51 -4.66 18.44
CA GLU A 137 5.51 -4.02 19.30
C GLU A 137 6.81 -3.78 18.51
N LEU A 138 7.20 -4.75 17.69
CA LEU A 138 8.40 -4.61 16.86
C LEU A 138 8.22 -3.56 15.78
N LEU A 139 7.07 -3.50 15.12
CA LEU A 139 6.77 -2.44 14.15
C LEU A 139 6.77 -1.05 14.80
N TRP A 140 6.17 -0.93 15.98
CA TRP A 140 6.13 0.33 16.71
C TRP A 140 7.52 0.80 17.16
N ALA A 141 8.46 -0.10 17.39
CA ALA A 141 9.85 0.27 17.66
C ALA A 141 10.50 1.01 16.47
N PHE A 142 10.22 0.59 15.22
CA PHE A 142 10.67 1.30 14.02
C PHE A 142 9.90 2.61 13.81
N ILE A 143 8.58 2.58 13.92
CA ILE A 143 7.70 3.75 13.74
C ILE A 143 8.09 4.87 14.70
N GLY A 144 8.29 4.55 15.98
CA GLY A 144 8.66 5.53 17.00
C GLY A 144 10.03 6.18 16.80
N LYS A 145 10.98 5.45 16.18
CA LYS A 145 12.29 6.03 15.78
C LYS A 145 12.12 7.00 14.60
N TYR A 146 11.32 6.63 13.60
CA TYR A 146 11.13 7.43 12.40
C TYR A 146 10.28 8.68 12.66
N ALA A 147 9.22 8.56 13.41
CA ALA A 147 8.28 9.63 13.74
C ALA A 147 8.18 9.79 15.28
N PRO A 148 9.13 10.49 15.94
CA PRO A 148 9.12 10.70 17.37
C PRO A 148 7.81 11.33 17.87
N GLY A 149 7.24 10.79 18.96
CA GLY A 149 5.95 11.21 19.50
C GLY A 149 4.73 10.48 18.92
N THR A 150 4.92 9.66 17.89
CA THR A 150 3.88 8.77 17.37
C THR A 150 3.77 7.51 18.23
N THR A 151 2.59 7.27 18.77
CA THR A 151 2.29 6.11 19.63
C THR A 151 0.94 5.50 19.25
N PRO A 152 0.63 4.25 19.67
CA PRO A 152 -0.70 3.67 19.48
C PRO A 152 -1.84 4.54 20.00
N GLN A 153 -1.60 5.28 21.08
CA GLN A 153 -2.60 6.13 21.72
C GLN A 153 -2.81 7.45 20.95
N THR A 154 -1.76 8.04 20.40
CA THR A 154 -1.83 9.28 19.63
C THR A 154 -2.29 9.04 18.18
N HIS A 155 -2.03 7.85 17.64
CA HIS A 155 -2.37 7.46 16.27
C HIS A 155 -3.11 6.11 16.22
N PRO A 156 -4.35 6.02 16.75
CA PRO A 156 -5.10 4.77 16.83
C PRO A 156 -5.44 4.17 15.47
N PHE A 157 -5.54 5.00 14.42
CA PHE A 157 -5.71 4.51 13.06
C PHE A 157 -4.45 3.77 12.56
N LEU A 158 -3.27 4.33 12.79
CA LEU A 158 -1.99 3.69 12.45
C LEU A 158 -1.82 2.38 13.24
N ASP A 159 -2.22 2.36 14.51
CA ASP A 159 -2.18 1.15 15.33
C ASP A 159 -3.02 0.01 14.72
N LYS A 160 -4.21 0.35 14.25
CA LYS A 160 -5.06 -0.60 13.54
C LYS A 160 -4.49 -0.99 12.17
N LEU A 161 -3.85 -0.04 11.49
CA LEU A 161 -3.20 -0.28 10.19
C LEU A 161 -2.04 -1.26 10.31
N THR A 162 -1.32 -1.28 11.44
CA THR A 162 -0.26 -2.28 11.70
C THR A 162 -0.82 -3.70 11.81
N ASP A 163 -1.99 -3.89 12.46
CA ASP A 163 -2.66 -5.20 12.50
C ASP A 163 -3.02 -5.69 11.10
N TYR A 164 -3.61 -4.82 10.28
CA TYR A 164 -3.96 -5.13 8.90
C TYR A 164 -2.72 -5.47 8.05
N ALA A 165 -1.62 -4.74 8.22
CA ALA A 165 -0.38 -5.00 7.49
C ALA A 165 0.21 -6.36 7.84
N ILE A 166 0.21 -6.75 9.11
CA ILE A 166 0.66 -8.08 9.57
C ILE A 166 -0.24 -9.18 9.00
N ALA A 167 -1.57 -9.02 9.10
CA ALA A 167 -2.52 -10.00 8.58
C ALA A 167 -2.37 -10.16 7.06
N TYR A 168 -2.36 -9.04 6.32
CA TYR A 168 -2.20 -9.07 4.86
C TYR A 168 -0.86 -9.70 4.44
N PHE A 169 0.22 -9.36 5.13
CA PHE A 169 1.52 -9.93 4.87
C PHE A 169 1.54 -11.46 5.05
N ASN A 170 1.01 -11.95 6.17
CA ASN A 170 1.01 -13.38 6.47
C ASN A 170 0.18 -14.19 5.46
N ASP A 171 -0.98 -13.67 5.05
CA ASP A 171 -1.93 -14.41 4.23
C ASP A 171 -1.64 -14.29 2.73
N PHE A 172 -1.09 -13.18 2.25
CA PHE A 172 -0.93 -12.93 0.82
C PHE A 172 0.51 -12.68 0.35
N VAL A 173 1.35 -12.03 1.16
CA VAL A 173 2.71 -11.70 0.74
C VAL A 173 3.68 -12.84 1.05
N LYS A 174 3.69 -13.30 2.30
CA LYS A 174 4.62 -14.35 2.77
C LYS A 174 4.54 -15.64 1.94
N PRO A 175 3.36 -16.17 1.58
CA PRO A 175 3.25 -17.40 0.78
C PRO A 175 3.72 -17.25 -0.68
N THR A 176 3.78 -16.02 -1.21
CA THR A 176 4.12 -15.76 -2.62
C THR A 176 5.56 -15.28 -2.82
N LYS A 177 6.32 -15.12 -1.73
CA LYS A 177 7.70 -14.67 -1.80
C LYS A 177 8.59 -15.62 -2.61
N GLN A 178 9.36 -15.06 -3.51
CA GLN A 178 10.34 -15.78 -4.33
C GLN A 178 11.69 -15.06 -4.26
N PHE A 179 12.47 -15.39 -3.25
CA PHE A 179 13.82 -14.88 -3.11
C PHE A 179 14.75 -15.46 -4.15
N ARG A 180 15.67 -14.65 -4.66
CA ARG A 180 16.77 -15.10 -5.51
C ARG A 180 18.12 -14.57 -5.02
N ALA A 181 19.20 -15.21 -5.43
CA ALA A 181 20.54 -14.67 -5.24
C ALA A 181 20.77 -13.44 -6.14
N ALA A 182 21.61 -12.53 -5.68
CA ALA A 182 22.12 -11.45 -6.51
C ALA A 182 23.06 -12.03 -7.59
N THR A 183 22.99 -11.48 -8.82
CA THR A 183 23.99 -11.76 -9.85
C THR A 183 25.33 -11.13 -9.49
N ASP A 184 26.41 -11.46 -10.23
CA ASP A 184 27.73 -10.87 -9.96
C ASP A 184 27.74 -9.34 -10.18
N GLU A 185 27.03 -8.86 -11.20
CA GLU A 185 26.86 -7.42 -11.47
C GLU A 185 26.06 -6.72 -10.37
N GLU A 186 24.95 -7.30 -9.94
CA GLU A 186 24.14 -6.81 -8.85
C GLU A 186 24.93 -6.81 -7.53
N ARG A 187 25.75 -7.82 -7.28
CA ARG A 187 26.58 -7.94 -6.07
C ARG A 187 27.48 -6.72 -5.88
N ALA A 188 28.15 -6.27 -6.93
CA ALA A 188 29.00 -5.08 -6.88
C ALA A 188 28.19 -3.82 -6.52
N ALA A 189 27.00 -3.67 -7.07
CA ALA A 189 26.10 -2.55 -6.75
C ALA A 189 25.55 -2.63 -5.30
N PHE A 190 25.22 -3.82 -4.82
CA PHE A 190 24.81 -4.02 -3.42
C PHE A 190 25.94 -3.65 -2.44
N GLU A 191 27.19 -4.07 -2.74
CA GLU A 191 28.36 -3.74 -1.92
C GLU A 191 28.64 -2.22 -1.88
N ASP A 192 28.46 -1.52 -3.00
CA ASP A 192 28.56 -0.07 -3.07
C ASP A 192 27.44 0.60 -2.25
N LEU A 193 26.18 0.13 -2.41
CA LEU A 193 25.07 0.65 -1.61
C LEU A 193 25.34 0.48 -0.09
N ILE A 194 25.83 -0.68 0.33
CA ILE A 194 26.21 -0.94 1.72
C ILE A 194 27.21 0.12 2.21
N LYS A 195 28.28 0.39 1.45
CA LYS A 195 29.29 1.39 1.81
C LYS A 195 28.70 2.79 1.95
N ARG A 196 27.83 3.19 1.00
CA ARG A 196 27.17 4.50 1.03
C ARG A 196 26.22 4.62 2.22
N LEU A 197 25.39 3.60 2.49
CA LEU A 197 24.53 3.61 3.67
C LEU A 197 25.33 3.60 4.99
N ASP A 198 26.45 2.87 5.04
CA ASP A 198 27.32 2.85 6.20
C ASP A 198 28.06 4.19 6.43
N ALA A 199 28.18 5.05 5.41
CA ALA A 199 28.74 6.40 5.51
C ALA A 199 27.73 7.46 5.96
N LEU A 200 26.42 7.22 5.84
CA LEU A 200 25.37 8.14 6.29
C LEU A 200 25.30 8.20 7.83
N PRO A 201 24.78 9.29 8.43
CA PRO A 201 24.45 9.33 9.85
C PRO A 201 23.50 8.18 10.23
N ALA A 202 23.75 7.53 11.35
CA ALA A 202 22.99 6.36 11.77
C ALA A 202 21.52 6.67 12.11
N ASP A 203 21.25 7.91 12.47
CA ASP A 203 19.94 8.46 12.86
C ASP A 203 19.25 9.25 11.73
N ILE A 204 19.74 9.16 10.49
CA ILE A 204 19.13 9.83 9.35
C ILE A 204 17.71 9.30 9.10
N THR A 205 16.75 10.22 9.01
CA THR A 205 15.34 9.95 8.70
C THR A 205 14.89 10.57 7.37
N ASP A 206 15.79 11.24 6.66
CA ASP A 206 15.53 11.81 5.34
C ASP A 206 15.53 10.71 4.27
N GLY A 207 14.34 10.19 3.99
CA GLY A 207 14.15 9.16 2.98
C GLY A 207 14.49 9.60 1.55
N GLU A 208 14.45 10.90 1.24
CA GLU A 208 14.84 11.42 -0.07
C GLU A 208 16.37 11.44 -0.24
N ALA A 209 17.10 11.88 0.77
CA ALA A 209 18.55 11.82 0.78
C ALA A 209 19.05 10.37 0.61
N ILE A 210 18.46 9.41 1.34
CA ILE A 210 18.79 7.99 1.20
C ILE A 210 18.42 7.48 -0.21
N GLN A 211 17.26 7.87 -0.74
CA GLN A 211 16.82 7.47 -2.08
C GLN A 211 17.78 7.96 -3.17
N ASN A 212 18.37 9.14 -3.02
CA ASN A 212 19.34 9.69 -3.95
C ASN A 212 20.61 8.84 -4.01
N GLU A 213 21.09 8.31 -2.86
CA GLU A 213 22.20 7.36 -2.85
C GLU A 213 21.85 6.05 -3.58
N VAL A 214 20.63 5.52 -3.36
CA VAL A 214 20.16 4.33 -4.07
C VAL A 214 20.11 4.56 -5.58
N TYR A 215 19.63 5.73 -6.03
CA TYR A 215 19.64 6.11 -7.45
C TYR A 215 21.04 6.25 -8.01
N ALA A 216 21.96 6.87 -7.25
CA ALA A 216 23.34 7.05 -7.67
C ALA A 216 24.00 5.69 -7.92
N VAL A 217 23.88 4.75 -6.98
CA VAL A 217 24.42 3.38 -7.15
C VAL A 217 23.90 2.73 -8.44
N GLY A 218 22.58 2.77 -8.67
CA GLY A 218 22.01 2.16 -9.89
C GLY A 218 22.58 2.75 -11.17
N LYS A 219 22.82 4.08 -11.21
CA LYS A 219 23.42 4.77 -12.35
C LYS A 219 24.90 4.45 -12.50
N ASP A 220 25.67 4.49 -11.41
CA ASP A 220 27.11 4.27 -11.41
C ASP A 220 27.46 2.83 -11.83
N HIS A 221 26.56 1.88 -11.55
CA HIS A 221 26.69 0.48 -11.96
C HIS A 221 25.99 0.14 -13.29
N GLY A 222 25.49 1.15 -14.04
CA GLY A 222 25.02 1.00 -15.41
C GLY A 222 23.67 0.30 -15.56
N PHE A 223 22.79 0.31 -14.55
CA PHE A 223 21.45 -0.27 -14.68
C PHE A 223 20.57 0.59 -15.60
N GLU A 224 20.30 0.08 -16.81
CA GLU A 224 19.41 0.68 -17.80
C GLU A 224 18.41 -0.36 -18.34
N PRO A 225 17.11 -0.21 -18.02
CA PRO A 225 16.50 0.88 -17.27
C PRO A 225 16.73 0.77 -15.76
N LEU A 226 16.80 1.90 -15.07
CA LEU A 226 17.06 1.99 -13.64
C LEU A 226 16.07 1.19 -12.77
N ARG A 227 14.86 0.93 -13.28
CA ARG A 227 13.89 0.08 -12.61
C ARG A 227 14.41 -1.34 -12.32
N ASP A 228 15.35 -1.84 -13.13
CA ASP A 228 15.90 -3.20 -12.97
C ASP A 228 16.79 -3.28 -11.72
N TRP A 229 17.46 -2.17 -11.36
CA TRP A 229 18.14 -2.04 -10.07
C TRP A 229 17.16 -2.17 -8.89
N PHE A 230 16.04 -1.45 -8.94
CA PHE A 230 15.04 -1.54 -7.87
C PHE A 230 14.39 -2.92 -7.83
N LYS A 231 14.14 -3.54 -9.00
CA LYS A 231 13.64 -4.91 -9.07
C LYS A 231 14.63 -5.88 -8.38
N ALA A 232 15.93 -5.76 -8.67
CA ALA A 232 16.96 -6.57 -8.02
C ALA A 232 16.94 -6.41 -6.49
N LEU A 233 16.88 -5.17 -5.98
CA LEU A 233 16.75 -4.90 -4.55
C LEU A 233 15.54 -5.62 -3.93
N TYR A 234 14.36 -5.52 -4.56
CA TYR A 234 13.14 -6.12 -4.03
C TYR A 234 13.13 -7.65 -4.12
N GLU A 235 13.61 -8.23 -5.20
CA GLU A 235 13.68 -9.69 -5.35
C GLU A 235 14.68 -10.33 -4.39
N VAL A 236 15.84 -9.72 -4.21
CA VAL A 236 16.89 -10.26 -3.32
C VAL A 236 16.55 -10.08 -1.84
N LEU A 237 15.98 -8.92 -1.46
CA LEU A 237 15.75 -8.60 -0.04
C LEU A 237 14.37 -8.99 0.49
N PHE A 238 13.36 -8.99 -0.39
CA PHE A 238 11.96 -9.16 0.03
C PHE A 238 11.25 -10.31 -0.68
N GLY A 239 11.84 -10.86 -1.75
CA GLY A 239 11.24 -11.93 -2.55
C GLY A 239 10.03 -11.47 -3.37
N VAL A 240 9.96 -10.18 -3.73
CA VAL A 240 8.90 -9.56 -4.54
C VAL A 240 9.51 -8.70 -5.64
N GLU A 241 8.79 -8.47 -6.75
CA GLU A 241 9.34 -7.71 -7.89
C GLU A 241 9.40 -6.19 -7.69
N SER A 242 8.62 -5.65 -6.75
CA SER A 242 8.51 -4.21 -6.52
C SER A 242 7.98 -3.90 -5.12
N GLY A 243 8.14 -2.65 -4.69
CA GLY A 243 7.64 -2.15 -3.42
C GLY A 243 7.64 -0.62 -3.36
N PRO A 244 7.42 -0.01 -2.18
CA PRO A 244 7.48 1.43 -1.97
C PRO A 244 8.88 1.99 -2.22
N ARG A 245 9.04 3.32 -2.15
CA ARG A 245 10.36 3.96 -2.28
C ARG A 245 11.36 3.38 -1.28
N PHE A 246 12.44 2.81 -1.77
CA PHE A 246 13.44 2.13 -0.95
C PHE A 246 14.09 3.05 0.10
N GLY A 247 14.32 4.33 -0.26
CA GLY A 247 14.85 5.31 0.67
C GLY A 247 13.92 5.60 1.86
N GLN A 248 12.60 5.65 1.65
CA GLN A 248 11.64 5.78 2.75
C GLN A 248 11.62 4.53 3.63
N PHE A 249 11.68 3.35 3.03
CA PHE A 249 11.83 2.11 3.79
C PHE A 249 13.09 2.15 4.67
N ALA A 250 14.26 2.49 4.10
CA ALA A 250 15.51 2.55 4.82
C ALA A 250 15.53 3.63 5.92
N ALA A 251 14.81 4.75 5.73
CA ALA A 251 14.66 5.78 6.76
C ALA A 251 13.89 5.28 8.00
N ILE A 252 12.86 4.44 7.79
CA ILE A 252 12.06 3.89 8.90
C ILE A 252 12.74 2.67 9.52
N PHE A 253 13.22 1.76 8.69
CA PHE A 253 13.88 0.53 9.14
C PHE A 253 15.22 0.82 9.83
N GLY A 254 15.88 1.90 9.41
CA GLY A 254 17.21 2.30 9.82
C GLY A 254 18.26 1.96 8.78
N VAL A 255 19.19 2.89 8.51
CA VAL A 255 20.23 2.68 7.49
C VAL A 255 21.20 1.57 7.88
N ARG A 256 21.47 1.37 9.18
CA ARG A 256 22.32 0.28 9.67
C ARG A 256 21.63 -1.07 9.56
N GLU A 257 20.37 -1.14 9.91
CA GLU A 257 19.52 -2.32 9.76
C GLU A 257 19.36 -2.67 8.29
N THR A 258 19.21 -1.66 7.41
CA THR A 258 19.14 -1.86 5.95
C THR A 258 20.48 -2.37 5.40
N SER A 259 21.61 -1.83 5.83
CA SER A 259 22.95 -2.33 5.48
C SER A 259 23.13 -3.80 5.93
N ALA A 260 22.69 -4.13 7.14
CA ALA A 260 22.71 -5.51 7.63
C ALA A 260 21.82 -6.43 6.80
N LEU A 261 20.62 -5.98 6.40
CA LEU A 261 19.71 -6.74 5.53
C LEU A 261 20.34 -6.99 4.15
N LEU A 262 20.99 -5.99 3.54
CA LEU A 262 21.72 -6.13 2.28
C LEU A 262 22.84 -7.18 2.40
N LYS A 263 23.63 -7.15 3.49
CA LYS A 263 24.69 -8.13 3.76
C LYS A 263 24.14 -9.55 3.87
N ARG A 264 23.01 -9.73 4.55
CA ARG A 264 22.31 -11.03 4.65
C ARG A 264 21.79 -11.52 3.30
N GLY A 265 21.23 -10.61 2.47
CA GLY A 265 20.82 -10.91 1.11
C GLY A 265 21.98 -11.44 0.25
N LEU A 266 23.13 -10.74 0.28
CA LEU A 266 24.35 -11.16 -0.43
C LEU A 266 24.93 -12.48 0.09
N ALA A 267 24.78 -12.78 1.38
CA ALA A 267 25.21 -14.06 1.98
C ALA A 267 24.25 -15.22 1.64
N GLY A 268 23.11 -14.96 1.00
CA GLY A 268 22.09 -15.97 0.67
C GLY A 268 21.32 -16.47 1.88
N GLU A 269 21.36 -15.77 3.02
CA GLU A 269 20.64 -16.16 4.24
C GLU A 269 19.13 -16.07 4.06
N LEU A 270 18.66 -15.09 3.25
CA LEU A 270 17.24 -14.86 3.00
C LEU A 270 16.61 -15.95 2.14
N LEU A 271 17.42 -16.66 1.31
CA LEU A 271 16.97 -17.82 0.51
C LEU A 271 16.57 -19.02 1.37
N LYS A 272 17.09 -19.11 2.59
CA LYS A 272 16.87 -20.25 3.50
C LYS A 272 15.71 -20.00 4.47
N ALA A 273 15.25 -18.76 4.54
CA ALA A 273 14.17 -18.33 5.45
C ALA A 273 12.78 -18.33 4.76
N ALA A 274 12.72 -18.71 3.48
CA ALA A 274 11.52 -18.76 2.65
C ALA A 274 10.81 -20.12 2.72
#